data_ab3654e402bdd3347a5005b2e1bfa195
#
_entry.id   ab3654e402bdd3347a5005b2e1bfa195
#
_cell.length_a   1.000
_cell.length_b   1.000
_cell.length_c   1.000
_cell.angle_alpha   90.00
_cell.angle_beta   90.00
_cell.angle_gamma   90.00
#
_symmetry.space_group_name_H-M   'P 1'
#
loop_
_entity.id
_entity.type
_entity.pdbx_description
1 polymer ?
#
loop_
_entity_poly.entity_id
_entity_poly.type
_entity_poly.pdbx_seq_one_letter_code
_entity_poly.pdbx_strand_id
1 'polypeptide(L)'
;MANTIDVFNQYFEMVSATSDELKNEVYKLRYQVYCIETGFLNSEHYPDGLEFDEFDQQSIHYLIRHRKSGEYAATTRLILPDANNPEKLFPVECHCEIDNLAFMQPINRIHLGEVSRFCVSKTFKNRKNEVHTLAGIDEEWPDYFTLDERRTFPHIAIALITCFIKASHENDIQFLFACMEPAFFRFVSPLGIKLTKIGPLANYYGERWPATIKITDMLDNVAEKKPDIWNLLSNKGCYWPSVKNQVNP
;
A
#
# COMPACT_ATOMS: atom_id res chain seq x y z
N MET A 1 24.98 9.87 9.21
CA MET A 1 24.03 9.99 8.07
C MET A 1 22.65 10.09 8.67
N ALA A 2 21.80 11.01 8.20
CA ALA A 2 20.41 11.08 8.66
C ALA A 2 19.72 9.75 8.32
N ASN A 3 18.94 9.23 9.27
CA ASN A 3 18.16 8.00 9.06
C ASN A 3 17.10 8.28 8.00
N THR A 4 16.85 7.33 7.10
CA THR A 4 15.80 7.40 6.05
C THR A 4 14.42 7.83 6.60
N ILE A 5 14.10 7.40 7.83
CA ILE A 5 12.86 7.76 8.54
C ILE A 5 12.83 9.26 8.86
N ASP A 6 13.94 9.80 9.38
CA ASP A 6 14.00 11.20 9.78
C ASP A 6 13.89 12.12 8.55
N VAL A 7 14.55 11.73 7.44
CA VAL A 7 14.46 12.47 6.18
C VAL A 7 13.05 12.40 5.60
N PHE A 8 12.37 11.23 5.62
CA PHE A 8 10.99 11.13 5.18
C PHE A 8 10.07 12.01 6.04
N ASN A 9 10.17 11.94 7.36
CA ASN A 9 9.34 12.68 8.30
C ASN A 9 9.54 14.21 8.22
N GLN A 10 10.68 14.66 7.68
CA GLN A 10 10.93 16.08 7.42
C GLN A 10 9.98 16.63 6.34
N TYR A 11 9.68 15.84 5.32
CA TYR A 11 8.91 16.29 4.16
C TYR A 11 7.48 15.74 4.10
N PHE A 12 7.25 14.57 4.69
CA PHE A 12 5.96 13.86 4.62
C PHE A 12 5.46 13.44 5.99
N GLU A 13 4.16 13.17 6.03
CA GLU A 13 3.52 12.54 7.19
C GLU A 13 2.49 11.51 6.76
N MET A 14 2.34 10.47 7.58
CA MET A 14 1.32 9.44 7.43
C MET A 14 0.07 9.89 8.19
N VAL A 15 -1.05 10.01 7.49
CA VAL A 15 -2.33 10.48 8.04
C VAL A 15 -3.35 9.36 7.99
N SER A 16 -3.89 8.94 9.14
CA SER A 16 -5.03 8.02 9.18
C SER A 16 -6.31 8.78 8.84
N ALA A 17 -7.02 8.36 7.79
CA ALA A 17 -8.22 9.04 7.31
C ALA A 17 -9.46 8.54 8.07
N THR A 18 -9.64 9.00 9.31
CA THR A 18 -10.73 8.58 10.20
C THR A 18 -11.96 9.47 10.13
N SER A 19 -11.82 10.76 9.74
CA SER A 19 -12.95 11.66 9.55
C SER A 19 -13.50 11.60 8.12
N ASP A 20 -14.76 12.03 7.94
CA ASP A 20 -15.39 12.08 6.61
C ASP A 20 -14.68 13.06 5.67
N GLU A 21 -14.13 14.15 6.19
CA GLU A 21 -13.34 15.11 5.41
C GLU A 21 -12.06 14.43 4.86
N LEU A 22 -11.34 13.67 5.70
CA LEU A 22 -10.14 12.96 5.28
C LEU A 22 -10.47 11.80 4.32
N LYS A 23 -11.59 11.10 4.53
CA LYS A 23 -12.05 10.07 3.57
C LYS A 23 -12.39 10.69 2.22
N ASN A 24 -13.02 11.87 2.20
CA ASN A 24 -13.26 12.59 0.95
C ASN A 24 -11.95 12.95 0.22
N GLU A 25 -10.89 13.35 0.96
CA GLU A 25 -9.57 13.56 0.35
C GLU A 25 -8.95 12.26 -0.20
N VAL A 26 -9.15 11.11 0.48
CA VAL A 26 -8.80 9.80 -0.08
C VAL A 26 -9.51 9.56 -1.41
N TYR A 27 -10.83 9.76 -1.47
CA TYR A 27 -11.65 9.49 -2.66
C TYR A 27 -11.33 10.45 -3.82
N LYS A 28 -11.03 11.73 -3.54
CA LYS A 28 -10.54 12.69 -4.53
C LYS A 28 -9.20 12.27 -5.10
N LEU A 29 -8.24 11.88 -4.25
CA LEU A 29 -6.92 11.44 -4.70
C LEU A 29 -7.01 10.16 -5.53
N ARG A 30 -7.87 9.22 -5.15
CA ARG A 30 -8.14 8.00 -5.91
C ARG A 30 -8.75 8.32 -7.26
N TYR A 31 -9.74 9.21 -7.32
CA TYR A 31 -10.32 9.69 -8.58
C TYR A 31 -9.25 10.31 -9.47
N GLN A 32 -8.43 11.20 -8.92
CA GLN A 32 -7.32 11.81 -9.64
C GLN A 32 -6.40 10.76 -10.28
N VAL A 33 -5.97 9.76 -9.49
CA VAL A 33 -5.01 8.77 -9.97
C VAL A 33 -5.67 7.73 -10.90
N TYR A 34 -6.81 7.17 -10.52
CA TYR A 34 -7.42 6.05 -11.25
C TYR A 34 -8.23 6.49 -12.47
N CYS A 35 -8.89 7.65 -12.41
CA CYS A 35 -9.72 8.13 -13.53
C CYS A 35 -8.95 9.09 -14.43
N ILE A 36 -8.21 10.05 -13.85
CA ILE A 36 -7.60 11.15 -14.63
C ILE A 36 -6.18 10.80 -15.07
N GLU A 37 -5.31 10.32 -14.16
CA GLU A 37 -3.89 10.11 -14.49
C GLU A 37 -3.65 8.81 -15.28
N THR A 38 -4.36 7.73 -14.93
CA THR A 38 -4.14 6.40 -15.52
C THR A 38 -5.24 5.94 -16.47
N GLY A 39 -6.45 6.49 -16.34
CA GLY A 39 -7.60 6.06 -17.13
C GLY A 39 -8.06 4.61 -16.84
N PHE A 40 -7.66 4.02 -15.72
CA PHE A 40 -8.06 2.66 -15.34
C PHE A 40 -9.54 2.55 -14.99
N LEU A 41 -10.13 3.65 -14.52
CA LEU A 41 -11.56 3.75 -14.21
C LEU A 41 -12.20 4.82 -15.09
N ASN A 42 -13.44 4.57 -15.53
CA ASN A 42 -14.22 5.56 -16.28
C ASN A 42 -14.70 6.67 -15.33
N SER A 43 -14.25 7.91 -15.58
CA SER A 43 -14.63 9.09 -14.80
C SER A 43 -16.12 9.38 -14.77
N GLU A 44 -16.88 8.97 -15.80
CA GLU A 44 -18.33 9.15 -15.87
C GLU A 44 -19.09 8.41 -14.76
N HIS A 45 -18.49 7.35 -14.18
CA HIS A 45 -19.05 6.64 -13.03
C HIS A 45 -18.92 7.40 -11.71
N TYR A 46 -18.16 8.49 -11.69
CA TYR A 46 -17.85 9.28 -10.49
C TYR A 46 -18.09 10.77 -10.75
N PRO A 47 -19.37 11.19 -10.97
CA PRO A 47 -19.70 12.56 -11.36
C PRO A 47 -19.27 13.62 -10.33
N ASP A 48 -19.18 13.23 -9.06
CA ASP A 48 -18.73 14.11 -7.97
C ASP A 48 -17.20 14.17 -7.81
N GLY A 49 -16.44 13.48 -8.68
CA GLY A 49 -14.99 13.40 -8.61
C GLY A 49 -14.47 12.62 -7.38
N LEU A 50 -15.28 11.70 -6.86
CA LEU A 50 -14.95 10.86 -5.71
C LEU A 50 -14.99 9.38 -6.11
N GLU A 51 -13.82 8.72 -6.14
CA GLU A 51 -13.74 7.28 -6.39
C GLU A 51 -13.88 6.53 -5.08
N PHE A 52 -14.97 5.78 -4.93
CA PHE A 52 -15.22 4.88 -3.80
C PHE A 52 -16.03 3.67 -4.25
N ASP A 53 -15.98 2.59 -3.46
CA ASP A 53 -16.71 1.35 -3.69
C ASP A 53 -17.34 0.80 -2.39
N GLU A 54 -18.05 -0.32 -2.51
CA GLU A 54 -18.74 -0.97 -1.38
C GLU A 54 -17.79 -1.44 -0.25
N PHE A 55 -16.52 -1.70 -0.55
CA PHE A 55 -15.53 -2.15 0.43
C PHE A 55 -15.00 -1.02 1.32
N ASP A 56 -15.22 0.24 0.95
CA ASP A 56 -14.71 1.37 1.70
C ASP A 56 -15.32 1.49 3.10
N GLN A 57 -16.54 0.97 3.31
CA GLN A 57 -17.22 0.98 4.60
C GLN A 57 -16.53 0.10 5.65
N GLN A 58 -15.88 -1.00 5.22
CA GLN A 58 -15.15 -1.93 6.08
C GLN A 58 -13.63 -1.76 5.98
N SER A 59 -13.18 -0.59 5.56
CA SER A 59 -11.76 -0.34 5.24
C SER A 59 -11.14 0.75 6.11
N ILE A 60 -9.83 0.60 6.30
CA ILE A 60 -8.98 1.62 6.91
C ILE A 60 -8.20 2.30 5.79
N HIS A 61 -8.22 3.63 5.80
CA HIS A 61 -7.58 4.47 4.80
C HIS A 61 -6.43 5.25 5.39
N TYR A 62 -5.37 5.38 4.61
CA TYR A 62 -4.24 6.25 4.92
C TYR A 62 -3.93 7.17 3.75
N LEU A 63 -3.46 8.36 4.09
CA LEU A 63 -2.92 9.35 3.18
C LEU A 63 -1.46 9.63 3.54
N ILE A 64 -0.64 9.91 2.56
CA ILE A 64 0.67 10.52 2.74
C ILE A 64 0.55 12.00 2.37
N ARG A 65 0.75 12.89 3.33
CA ARG A 65 0.67 14.34 3.13
C ARG A 65 2.07 14.93 3.00
N HIS A 66 2.29 15.76 1.99
CA HIS A 66 3.49 16.58 1.88
C HIS A 66 3.36 17.80 2.79
N ARG A 67 4.29 17.96 3.73
CA ARG A 67 4.18 18.97 4.82
C ARG A 67 4.20 20.41 4.31
N LYS A 68 5.02 20.68 3.29
CA LYS A 68 5.23 22.04 2.79
C LYS A 68 4.06 22.56 1.97
N SER A 69 3.52 21.76 1.04
CA SER A 69 2.37 22.17 0.21
C SER A 69 1.03 21.86 0.84
N GLY A 70 0.97 20.92 1.80
CA GLY A 70 -0.27 20.40 2.35
C GLY A 70 -0.99 19.38 1.46
N GLU A 71 -0.46 19.11 0.25
CA GLU A 71 -1.05 18.20 -0.72
C GLU A 71 -0.92 16.74 -0.30
N TYR A 72 -1.87 15.91 -0.71
CA TYR A 72 -1.83 14.48 -0.49
C TYR A 72 -1.11 13.79 -1.67
N ALA A 73 0.04 13.18 -1.35
CA ALA A 73 0.92 12.56 -2.33
C ALA A 73 0.49 11.14 -2.71
N ALA A 74 -0.11 10.40 -1.76
CA ALA A 74 -0.40 8.98 -1.94
C ALA A 74 -1.50 8.52 -0.99
N THR A 75 -2.11 7.37 -1.33
CA THR A 75 -3.09 6.70 -0.48
C THR A 75 -2.99 5.19 -0.59
N THR A 76 -3.46 4.50 0.44
CA THR A 76 -3.67 3.04 0.46
C THR A 76 -4.89 2.71 1.30
N ARG A 77 -5.50 1.56 1.00
CA ARG A 77 -6.65 1.00 1.71
C ARG A 77 -6.30 -0.40 2.22
N LEU A 78 -6.62 -0.67 3.49
CA LEU A 78 -6.69 -2.02 4.04
C LEU A 78 -8.16 -2.37 4.22
N ILE A 79 -8.65 -3.33 3.46
CA ILE A 79 -10.00 -3.91 3.62
C ILE A 79 -9.91 -4.94 4.73
N LEU A 80 -10.76 -4.80 5.74
CA LEU A 80 -10.90 -5.76 6.83
C LEU A 80 -11.92 -6.85 6.49
N PRO A 81 -11.86 -8.03 7.13
CA PRO A 81 -12.93 -9.02 7.01
C PRO A 81 -14.25 -8.41 7.51
N ASP A 82 -15.37 -8.79 6.86
CA ASP A 82 -16.68 -8.36 7.31
C ASP A 82 -17.03 -9.07 8.62
N ALA A 83 -17.24 -8.28 9.68
CA ALA A 83 -17.52 -8.83 11.01
C ALA A 83 -18.85 -9.63 11.08
N ASN A 84 -19.81 -9.30 10.20
CA ASN A 84 -21.12 -9.95 10.13
C ASN A 84 -21.14 -11.13 9.14
N ASN A 85 -20.21 -11.16 8.20
CA ASN A 85 -20.08 -12.21 7.21
C ASN A 85 -18.60 -12.49 6.90
N PRO A 86 -17.89 -13.25 7.74
CA PRO A 86 -16.47 -13.56 7.54
C PRO A 86 -16.16 -14.29 6.23
N GLU A 87 -17.15 -14.93 5.61
CA GLU A 87 -17.01 -15.63 4.32
C GLU A 87 -17.18 -14.68 3.12
N LYS A 88 -17.49 -13.40 3.33
CA LYS A 88 -17.56 -12.41 2.26
C LYS A 88 -16.22 -12.35 1.53
N LEU A 89 -16.29 -12.46 0.20
CA LEU A 89 -15.08 -12.46 -0.62
C LEU A 89 -14.44 -11.07 -0.68
N PHE A 90 -13.13 -11.04 -0.70
CA PHE A 90 -12.35 -9.84 -1.00
C PHE A 90 -12.34 -9.54 -2.51
N PRO A 91 -12.06 -8.29 -2.92
CA PRO A 91 -11.97 -7.92 -4.35
C PRO A 91 -11.07 -8.85 -5.17
N VAL A 92 -9.92 -9.26 -4.66
CA VAL A 92 -9.02 -10.17 -5.36
C VAL A 92 -9.67 -11.52 -5.65
N GLU A 93 -10.50 -12.04 -4.74
CA GLU A 93 -11.23 -13.30 -4.92
C GLU A 93 -12.41 -13.14 -5.90
N CYS A 94 -12.98 -11.93 -5.99
CA CYS A 94 -14.08 -11.63 -6.92
C CYS A 94 -13.59 -11.44 -8.36
N HIS A 95 -12.37 -10.96 -8.57
CA HIS A 95 -11.89 -10.47 -9.86
C HIS A 95 -10.70 -11.27 -10.42
N CYS A 96 -10.09 -12.14 -9.64
CA CYS A 96 -8.95 -12.96 -10.07
C CYS A 96 -9.24 -14.44 -9.85
N GLU A 97 -8.71 -15.27 -10.73
CA GLU A 97 -8.67 -16.70 -10.52
C GLU A 97 -7.64 -17.01 -9.42
N ILE A 98 -8.07 -17.80 -8.41
CA ILE A 98 -7.21 -18.26 -7.32
C ILE A 98 -7.02 -19.77 -7.49
N ASP A 99 -5.84 -20.20 -7.88
CA ASP A 99 -5.53 -21.61 -8.21
C ASP A 99 -4.77 -22.33 -7.09
N ASN A 100 -4.14 -21.60 -6.18
CA ASN A 100 -3.38 -22.16 -5.07
C ASN A 100 -4.17 -22.20 -3.75
N LEU A 101 -5.31 -22.86 -3.76
CA LEU A 101 -6.20 -22.96 -2.59
C LEU A 101 -5.56 -23.72 -1.42
N ALA A 102 -4.63 -24.64 -1.69
CA ALA A 102 -3.93 -25.39 -0.63
C ALA A 102 -3.10 -24.48 0.27
N PHE A 103 -2.56 -23.39 -0.26
CA PHE A 103 -1.85 -22.39 0.51
C PHE A 103 -2.78 -21.58 1.42
N MET A 104 -4.06 -21.47 1.04
CA MET A 104 -5.07 -20.66 1.72
C MET A 104 -5.77 -21.40 2.86
N GLN A 105 -5.79 -22.75 2.85
CA GLN A 105 -6.56 -23.55 3.82
C GLN A 105 -6.23 -23.31 5.30
N PRO A 106 -4.99 -22.99 5.71
CA PRO A 106 -4.70 -22.73 7.12
C PRO A 106 -5.02 -21.30 7.57
N ILE A 107 -5.48 -20.41 6.67
CA ILE A 107 -5.70 -18.99 6.99
C ILE A 107 -7.11 -18.81 7.54
N ASN A 108 -7.21 -18.43 8.82
CA ASN A 108 -8.48 -17.99 9.38
C ASN A 108 -8.83 -16.61 8.79
N ARG A 109 -9.97 -16.52 8.11
CA ARG A 109 -10.42 -15.31 7.40
C ARG A 109 -10.57 -14.08 8.29
N ILE A 110 -10.80 -14.25 9.59
CA ILE A 110 -10.87 -13.11 10.53
C ILE A 110 -9.51 -12.41 10.70
N HIS A 111 -8.40 -13.08 10.36
CA HIS A 111 -7.04 -12.52 10.38
C HIS A 111 -6.50 -12.20 8.97
N LEU A 112 -7.37 -12.21 7.96
CA LEU A 112 -7.04 -11.93 6.57
C LEU A 112 -7.59 -10.57 6.17
N GLY A 113 -6.79 -9.74 5.54
CA GLY A 113 -7.20 -8.48 4.94
C GLY A 113 -6.72 -8.33 3.50
N GLU A 114 -7.21 -7.34 2.77
CA GLU A 114 -6.71 -7.03 1.44
C GLU A 114 -6.16 -5.61 1.37
N VAL A 115 -4.91 -5.48 0.91
CA VAL A 115 -4.32 -4.20 0.54
C VAL A 115 -4.75 -3.85 -0.88
N SER A 116 -5.44 -2.72 -1.01
CA SER A 116 -5.91 -2.22 -2.30
C SER A 116 -5.81 -0.69 -2.38
N ARG A 117 -6.13 -0.15 -3.56
CA ARG A 117 -6.07 1.30 -3.82
C ARG A 117 -4.73 1.93 -3.41
N PHE A 118 -3.65 1.13 -3.53
CA PHE A 118 -2.29 1.60 -3.31
C PHE A 118 -1.85 2.46 -4.50
N CYS A 119 -1.80 3.75 -4.34
CA CYS A 119 -1.44 4.65 -5.43
C CYS A 119 -0.71 5.92 -4.95
N VAL A 120 0.16 6.42 -5.83
CA VAL A 120 0.91 7.66 -5.67
C VAL A 120 0.47 8.60 -6.79
N SER A 121 0.17 9.86 -6.48
CA SER A 121 -0.14 10.89 -7.48
C SER A 121 1.07 11.16 -8.37
N LYS A 122 0.80 11.44 -9.64
CA LYS A 122 1.81 11.73 -10.67
C LYS A 122 2.79 12.83 -10.23
N THR A 123 2.31 13.85 -9.55
CA THR A 123 3.13 14.95 -9.01
C THR A 123 4.27 14.48 -8.09
N PHE A 124 4.10 13.34 -7.42
CA PHE A 124 5.06 12.77 -6.46
C PHE A 124 5.72 11.46 -6.94
N LYS A 125 5.63 11.17 -8.23
CA LYS A 125 6.28 10.01 -8.85
C LYS A 125 7.68 10.38 -9.37
N ASN A 126 8.67 9.46 -9.35
CA ASN A 126 10.11 9.77 -9.62
C ASN A 126 10.81 8.91 -10.71
N ARG A 127 10.13 8.24 -11.68
CA ARG A 127 10.83 7.49 -12.76
C ARG A 127 10.23 7.67 -14.14
N LYS A 128 11.11 7.83 -15.13
CA LYS A 128 10.82 8.16 -16.52
C LYS A 128 9.94 7.17 -17.31
N ASN A 129 9.84 5.90 -16.95
CA ASN A 129 9.27 4.85 -17.79
C ASN A 129 8.04 4.15 -17.19
N GLU A 130 7.40 4.72 -16.17
CA GLU A 130 6.28 4.08 -15.47
C GLU A 130 5.00 4.95 -15.50
N VAL A 131 4.79 5.68 -16.59
CA VAL A 131 3.64 6.62 -16.77
C VAL A 131 2.29 5.95 -16.54
N HIS A 132 2.19 4.63 -16.70
CA HIS A 132 0.96 3.87 -16.55
C HIS A 132 0.93 2.97 -15.30
N THR A 133 1.86 3.09 -14.36
CA THR A 133 1.86 2.31 -13.11
C THR A 133 1.34 3.13 -11.93
N LEU A 134 0.66 2.49 -11.00
CA LEU A 134 0.13 3.17 -9.80
C LEU A 134 1.22 3.65 -8.85
N ALA A 135 2.40 3.03 -8.89
CA ALA A 135 3.58 3.38 -8.07
C ALA A 135 4.69 4.10 -8.84
N GLY A 136 4.49 4.42 -10.12
CA GLY A 136 5.51 4.90 -11.05
C GLY A 136 5.86 6.40 -10.99
N ILE A 137 6.66 6.90 -11.94
CA ILE A 137 7.41 8.15 -11.84
C ILE A 137 7.39 8.92 -13.14
N ASP A 138 7.20 10.25 -13.10
CA ASP A 138 7.22 11.17 -14.25
C ASP A 138 8.38 12.19 -14.20
N GLU A 139 8.70 12.81 -15.36
CA GLU A 139 9.87 13.68 -15.54
C GLU A 139 9.65 15.16 -15.23
N GLU A 140 8.42 15.63 -15.25
CA GLU A 140 8.12 17.06 -14.99
C GLU A 140 7.74 17.26 -13.52
N TRP A 141 8.70 17.82 -12.78
CA TRP A 141 8.50 18.20 -11.39
C TRP A 141 8.00 19.62 -11.28
N PRO A 142 7.05 19.90 -10.41
CA PRO A 142 6.81 21.27 -10.00
C PRO A 142 8.10 21.87 -9.43
N ASP A 143 8.43 23.08 -9.86
CA ASP A 143 9.68 23.78 -9.50
C ASP A 143 9.84 24.04 -7.99
N TYR A 144 8.77 23.88 -7.22
CA TYR A 144 8.79 24.09 -5.77
C TYR A 144 9.39 22.94 -4.94
N PHE A 145 9.70 21.77 -5.55
CA PHE A 145 10.37 20.67 -4.86
C PHE A 145 11.88 20.80 -4.91
N THR A 146 12.53 20.71 -3.75
CA THR A 146 13.99 20.65 -3.66
C THR A 146 14.52 19.28 -4.11
N LEU A 147 15.83 19.22 -4.46
CA LEU A 147 16.48 17.95 -4.83
C LEU A 147 16.42 16.92 -3.68
N ASP A 148 16.49 17.38 -2.43
CA ASP A 148 16.44 16.47 -1.26
C ASP A 148 15.02 15.92 -1.05
N GLU A 149 13.98 16.73 -1.24
CA GLU A 149 12.59 16.26 -1.24
C GLU A 149 12.38 15.18 -2.31
N ARG A 150 12.86 15.40 -3.53
CA ARG A 150 12.75 14.44 -4.65
C ARG A 150 13.42 13.10 -4.34
N ARG A 151 14.53 13.09 -3.60
CA ARG A 151 15.20 11.85 -3.16
C ARG A 151 14.37 11.02 -2.19
N THR A 152 13.41 11.63 -1.49
CA THR A 152 12.53 10.92 -0.54
C THR A 152 11.32 10.26 -1.21
N PHE A 153 10.98 10.61 -2.45
CA PHE A 153 9.79 10.11 -3.13
C PHE A 153 9.71 8.59 -3.25
N PRO A 154 10.79 7.82 -3.51
CA PRO A 154 10.74 6.36 -3.46
C PRO A 154 10.31 5.81 -2.10
N HIS A 155 10.49 6.59 -1.02
CA HIS A 155 10.08 6.20 0.32
C HIS A 155 8.56 6.37 0.57
N ILE A 156 7.83 7.08 -0.29
CA ILE A 156 6.37 7.20 -0.22
C ILE A 156 5.72 5.82 -0.29
N ALA A 157 6.17 4.96 -1.22
CA ALA A 157 5.67 3.58 -1.30
C ALA A 157 5.98 2.77 -0.04
N ILE A 158 7.16 2.95 0.56
CA ILE A 158 7.53 2.30 1.83
C ILE A 158 6.67 2.82 2.98
N ALA A 159 6.36 4.12 3.01
CA ALA A 159 5.46 4.70 4.00
C ALA A 159 4.04 4.15 3.88
N LEU A 160 3.51 3.95 2.66
CA LEU A 160 2.23 3.29 2.46
C LEU A 160 2.25 1.84 2.97
N ILE A 161 3.36 1.10 2.77
CA ILE A 161 3.54 -0.23 3.34
C ILE A 161 3.50 -0.16 4.87
N THR A 162 4.17 0.81 5.48
CA THR A 162 4.13 1.04 6.94
C THR A 162 2.69 1.29 7.42
N CYS A 163 1.91 2.07 6.68
CA CYS A 163 0.52 2.37 7.03
C CYS A 163 -0.34 1.09 7.10
N PHE A 164 -0.28 0.21 6.10
CA PHE A 164 -1.10 -1.00 6.15
C PHE A 164 -0.56 -2.04 7.14
N ILE A 165 0.74 -2.09 7.43
CA ILE A 165 1.29 -2.94 8.52
C ILE A 165 0.77 -2.46 9.87
N LYS A 166 0.80 -1.14 10.12
CA LYS A 166 0.21 -0.54 11.31
C LYS A 166 -1.27 -0.90 11.45
N ALA A 167 -2.05 -0.65 10.40
CA ALA A 167 -3.48 -0.98 10.40
C ALA A 167 -3.72 -2.47 10.64
N SER A 168 -2.92 -3.34 10.04
CA SER A 168 -3.01 -4.78 10.24
C SER A 168 -2.73 -5.19 11.69
N HIS A 169 -1.70 -4.61 12.31
CA HIS A 169 -1.39 -4.84 13.72
C HIS A 169 -2.54 -4.40 14.64
N GLU A 170 -3.10 -3.21 14.41
CA GLU A 170 -4.19 -2.66 15.22
C GLU A 170 -5.51 -3.45 15.09
N ASN A 171 -5.66 -4.29 14.04
CA ASN A 171 -6.87 -5.05 13.73
C ASN A 171 -6.64 -6.56 13.67
N ASP A 172 -5.53 -7.06 14.22
CA ASP A 172 -5.16 -8.50 14.27
C ASP A 172 -5.18 -9.19 12.90
N ILE A 173 -4.82 -8.47 11.83
CA ILE A 173 -4.65 -9.00 10.48
C ILE A 173 -3.25 -9.56 10.35
N GLN A 174 -3.12 -10.85 10.09
CA GLN A 174 -1.85 -11.58 10.01
C GLN A 174 -1.46 -11.90 8.58
N PHE A 175 -2.44 -12.05 7.69
CA PHE A 175 -2.26 -12.35 6.28
C PHE A 175 -2.87 -11.26 5.43
N LEU A 176 -2.21 -10.96 4.32
CA LEU A 176 -2.69 -9.96 3.38
C LEU A 176 -2.85 -10.55 1.99
N PHE A 177 -3.99 -10.27 1.39
CA PHE A 177 -4.16 -10.32 -0.05
C PHE A 177 -3.71 -9.00 -0.69
N ALA A 178 -3.25 -9.10 -1.92
CA ALA A 178 -3.00 -7.96 -2.77
C ALA A 178 -3.05 -8.36 -4.25
N CYS A 179 -3.56 -7.48 -5.09
CA CYS A 179 -3.49 -7.64 -6.54
C CYS A 179 -2.49 -6.60 -7.08
N MET A 180 -1.29 -7.07 -7.47
CA MET A 180 -0.14 -6.18 -7.65
C MET A 180 0.45 -6.22 -9.05
N GLU A 181 0.87 -5.05 -9.54
CA GLU A 181 1.59 -4.90 -10.81
C GLU A 181 2.94 -5.62 -10.79
N PRO A 182 3.38 -6.22 -11.92
CA PRO A 182 4.70 -6.83 -12.03
C PRO A 182 5.87 -5.90 -11.63
N ALA A 183 5.73 -4.62 -11.92
CA ALA A 183 6.72 -3.61 -11.53
C ALA A 183 6.86 -3.48 -10.02
N PHE A 184 5.75 -3.54 -9.28
CA PHE A 184 5.77 -3.45 -7.82
C PHE A 184 6.42 -4.68 -7.18
N PHE A 185 6.20 -5.89 -7.71
CA PHE A 185 6.92 -7.09 -7.26
C PHE A 185 8.44 -6.91 -7.39
N ARG A 186 8.92 -6.36 -8.52
CA ARG A 186 10.35 -6.10 -8.73
C ARG A 186 10.88 -5.03 -7.76
N PHE A 187 10.07 -4.03 -7.43
CA PHE A 187 10.45 -2.97 -6.50
C PHE A 187 10.60 -3.48 -5.07
N VAL A 188 9.65 -4.30 -4.56
CA VAL A 188 9.65 -4.73 -3.15
C VAL A 188 10.56 -5.93 -2.87
N SER A 189 10.85 -6.77 -3.86
CA SER A 189 11.66 -7.99 -3.70
C SER A 189 13.08 -7.74 -3.15
N PRO A 190 13.85 -6.73 -3.61
CA PRO A 190 15.15 -6.41 -3.05
C PRO A 190 15.10 -5.93 -1.59
N LEU A 191 13.93 -5.45 -1.13
CA LEU A 191 13.71 -5.04 0.26
C LEU A 191 13.50 -6.23 1.20
N GLY A 192 13.29 -7.44 0.66
CA GLY A 192 12.97 -8.64 1.44
C GLY A 192 11.47 -8.95 1.46
N ILE A 193 10.62 -8.15 0.84
CA ILE A 193 9.17 -8.38 0.75
C ILE A 193 8.91 -9.39 -0.37
N LYS A 194 8.62 -10.63 0.00
CA LYS A 194 8.37 -11.74 -0.91
C LYS A 194 6.90 -12.10 -0.90
N LEU A 195 6.17 -11.61 -1.88
CA LEU A 195 4.77 -11.96 -2.10
C LEU A 195 4.68 -13.34 -2.78
N THR A 196 3.77 -14.17 -2.32
CA THR A 196 3.43 -15.46 -2.95
C THR A 196 2.28 -15.25 -3.92
N LYS A 197 2.50 -15.57 -5.21
CA LYS A 197 1.44 -15.55 -6.21
C LYS A 197 0.46 -16.69 -5.93
N ILE A 198 -0.83 -16.41 -5.99
CA ILE A 198 -1.92 -17.35 -5.69
C ILE A 198 -2.84 -17.60 -6.89
N GLY A 199 -2.51 -17.06 -8.05
CA GLY A 199 -3.22 -17.25 -9.30
C GLY A 199 -2.43 -16.71 -10.50
N PRO A 200 -2.98 -16.89 -11.72
CA PRO A 200 -2.39 -16.39 -12.95
C PRO A 200 -2.40 -14.87 -13.03
N LEU A 201 -1.68 -14.32 -14.01
CA LEU A 201 -1.75 -12.89 -14.34
C LEU A 201 -3.15 -12.54 -14.81
N ALA A 202 -3.80 -11.61 -14.12
CA ALA A 202 -5.15 -11.15 -14.42
C ALA A 202 -5.15 -9.71 -14.94
N ASN A 203 -6.10 -9.39 -15.82
CA ASN A 203 -6.35 -8.01 -16.21
C ASN A 203 -7.39 -7.39 -15.26
N TYR A 204 -6.88 -6.78 -14.18
CA TYR A 204 -7.68 -6.12 -13.17
C TYR A 204 -7.13 -4.70 -12.93
N TYR A 205 -7.67 -3.71 -13.65
CA TYR A 205 -7.11 -2.34 -13.76
C TYR A 205 -5.63 -2.36 -14.19
N GLY A 206 -5.34 -3.05 -15.33
CA GLY A 206 -4.03 -3.40 -15.82
C GLY A 206 -3.58 -4.81 -15.42
N GLU A 207 -2.43 -5.23 -15.95
CA GLU A 207 -1.89 -6.58 -15.66
C GLU A 207 -1.42 -6.68 -14.21
N ARG A 208 -1.99 -7.64 -13.46
CA ARG A 208 -1.69 -7.85 -12.04
C ARG A 208 -1.65 -9.33 -11.68
N TRP A 209 -0.79 -9.68 -10.71
CA TRP A 209 -0.83 -10.97 -10.05
C TRP A 209 -1.61 -10.88 -8.74
N PRO A 210 -2.60 -11.77 -8.53
CA PRO A 210 -3.13 -12.02 -7.22
C PRO A 210 -2.03 -12.64 -6.35
N ALA A 211 -1.87 -12.13 -5.16
CA ALA A 211 -0.80 -12.54 -4.27
C ALA A 211 -1.24 -12.50 -2.81
N THR A 212 -0.52 -13.23 -1.98
CA THR A 212 -0.67 -13.21 -0.53
C THR A 212 0.68 -13.08 0.17
N ILE A 213 0.66 -12.61 1.40
CA ILE A 213 1.84 -12.55 2.25
C ILE A 213 1.43 -12.66 3.73
N LYS A 214 2.22 -13.42 4.50
CA LYS A 214 2.14 -13.41 5.95
C LYS A 214 3.04 -12.30 6.49
N ILE A 215 2.49 -11.42 7.33
CA ILE A 215 3.15 -10.18 7.75
C ILE A 215 4.41 -10.47 8.58
N THR A 216 4.36 -11.45 9.48
CA THR A 216 5.53 -11.83 10.29
C THR A 216 6.68 -12.31 9.44
N ASP A 217 6.41 -13.21 8.47
CA ASP A 217 7.44 -13.76 7.57
C ASP A 217 8.02 -12.66 6.66
N MET A 218 7.18 -11.71 6.24
CA MET A 218 7.63 -10.52 5.51
C MET A 218 8.58 -9.68 6.34
N LEU A 219 8.21 -9.35 7.58
CA LEU A 219 9.02 -8.51 8.45
C LEU A 219 10.34 -9.18 8.83
N ASP A 220 10.35 -10.49 9.07
CA ASP A 220 11.58 -11.24 9.35
C ASP A 220 12.54 -11.23 8.16
N ASN A 221 12.03 -11.42 6.94
CA ASN A 221 12.83 -11.32 5.71
C ASN A 221 13.40 -9.90 5.50
N VAL A 222 12.61 -8.87 5.81
CA VAL A 222 13.06 -7.47 5.70
C VAL A 222 14.11 -7.18 6.77
N ALA A 223 13.95 -7.67 7.99
CA ALA A 223 14.94 -7.51 9.06
C ALA A 223 16.31 -8.06 8.67
N GLU A 224 16.35 -9.20 7.99
CA GLU A 224 17.61 -9.81 7.51
C GLU A 224 18.29 -8.99 6.40
N LYS A 225 17.50 -8.44 5.47
CA LYS A 225 18.04 -7.81 4.25
C LYS A 225 18.25 -6.31 4.40
N LYS A 226 17.34 -5.64 5.09
CA LYS A 226 17.25 -4.17 5.18
C LYS A 226 16.79 -3.74 6.58
N PRO A 227 17.65 -3.84 7.61
CA PRO A 227 17.28 -3.50 8.99
C PRO A 227 16.71 -2.09 9.16
N ASP A 228 17.19 -1.11 8.39
CA ASP A 228 16.67 0.26 8.44
C ASP A 228 15.23 0.35 7.95
N ILE A 229 14.89 -0.41 6.88
CA ILE A 229 13.52 -0.50 6.37
C ILE A 229 12.64 -1.24 7.37
N TRP A 230 13.14 -2.33 7.98
CA TRP A 230 12.40 -3.06 9.02
C TRP A 230 12.06 -2.15 10.20
N ASN A 231 13.00 -1.33 10.66
CA ASN A 231 12.76 -0.36 11.73
C ASN A 231 11.61 0.61 11.39
N LEU A 232 11.50 1.02 10.12
CA LEU A 232 10.40 1.85 9.66
C LEU A 232 9.09 1.05 9.63
N LEU A 233 9.06 -0.10 8.96
CA LEU A 233 7.86 -0.90 8.76
C LEU A 233 7.26 -1.42 10.07
N SER A 234 8.10 -1.84 11.00
CA SER A 234 7.68 -2.40 12.29
C SER A 234 7.55 -1.37 13.41
N ASN A 235 7.85 -0.09 13.14
CA ASN A 235 8.04 0.94 14.17
C ASN A 235 9.02 0.43 15.26
N LYS A 236 10.23 0.05 14.84
CA LYS A 236 11.30 -0.50 15.70
C LYS A 236 10.85 -1.74 16.50
N GLY A 237 10.00 -2.56 15.90
CA GLY A 237 9.48 -3.80 16.51
C GLY A 237 8.20 -3.64 17.30
N CYS A 238 7.65 -2.42 17.44
CA CYS A 238 6.41 -2.20 18.19
C CYS A 238 5.21 -2.92 17.58
N TYR A 239 5.14 -3.05 16.23
CA TYR A 239 4.02 -3.71 15.57
C TYR A 239 4.19 -5.22 15.57
N TRP A 240 5.33 -5.74 15.11
CA TRP A 240 5.69 -7.16 15.13
C TRP A 240 7.18 -7.29 15.46
N PRO A 241 7.54 -7.55 16.73
CA PRO A 241 8.93 -7.81 17.10
C PRO A 241 9.41 -9.06 16.35
N SER A 242 10.57 -8.99 15.70
CA SER A 242 11.19 -10.17 15.08
C SER A 242 11.56 -11.19 16.15
N VAL A 243 11.28 -12.46 15.89
CA VAL A 243 11.67 -13.58 16.78
C VAL A 243 13.18 -13.60 16.98
N LYS A 244 13.95 -13.19 15.98
CA LYS A 244 15.42 -13.13 16.04
C LYS A 244 15.95 -12.07 17.01
N ASN A 245 15.20 -10.98 17.24
CA ASN A 245 15.58 -9.93 18.18
C ASN A 245 15.21 -10.25 19.65
N GLN A 246 14.48 -11.33 19.89
CA GLN A 246 14.12 -11.79 21.25
C GLN A 246 15.18 -12.68 21.89
N VAL A 247 16.25 -13.06 21.17
CA VAL A 247 17.26 -14.04 21.62
C VAL A 247 18.51 -13.38 22.21
N ASN A 248 18.61 -12.05 22.30
CA ASN A 248 19.67 -11.35 23.00
C ASN A 248 19.09 -10.39 24.04
N PRO A 249 19.14 -10.77 25.35
CA PRO A 249 18.97 -9.80 26.44
C PRO A 249 20.18 -8.88 26.59
#